data_0158046107ebcfa181567fa087bfaba2
#
_entry.id   0158046107ebcfa181567fa087bfaba2
#
_cell.length_a   1.000
_cell.length_b   1.000
_cell.length_c   1.000
_cell.angle_alpha   90.00
_cell.angle_beta   90.00
_cell.angle_gamma   90.00
#
_symmetry.space_group_name_H-M   'P 1'
#
loop_
_entity.id
_entity.type
_entity.pdbx_description
1 polymer ?
#
loop_
_entity_poly.entity_id
_entity_poly.type
_entity_poly.pdbx_seq_one_letter_code
_entity_poly.pdbx_strand_id
1 'polypeptide(L)'
;EIPSDVLYKKFSSNYSASRGALNEFWRTCGVLRDSFAADFCQPAYEKWFAEAVARGRINAPGFFDDQAVAKAYMGCTWNGPARTNLDAKKEIEAAILRVQQGISTNEQETAQMTGGNWRANMRQRKSEMEKMKEVGLNEQTQFPDEPEDDK
;
A
#
# COMPACT_ATOMS: atom_id res chain seq x y z
N GLU A 1 18.40 -6.44 -13.10
CA GLU A 1 19.73 -6.50 -12.43
C GLU A 1 19.62 -5.87 -11.04
N ILE A 2 20.36 -6.41 -10.06
CA ILE A 2 20.45 -5.82 -8.71
C ILE A 2 21.65 -4.87 -8.73
N PRO A 3 21.48 -3.56 -8.37
CA PRO A 3 22.59 -2.63 -8.29
C PRO A 3 23.67 -3.10 -7.30
N SER A 4 24.94 -2.87 -7.62
CA SER A 4 26.05 -3.28 -6.77
C SER A 4 25.99 -2.70 -5.36
N ASP A 5 25.57 -1.45 -5.24
CA ASP A 5 25.40 -0.74 -3.96
C ASP A 5 24.42 -1.44 -3.03
N VAL A 6 23.33 -1.99 -3.60
CA VAL A 6 22.32 -2.76 -2.86
C VAL A 6 22.86 -4.15 -2.50
N LEU A 7 23.53 -4.82 -3.46
CA LEU A 7 24.05 -6.17 -3.29
C LEU A 7 25.12 -6.23 -2.18
N TYR A 8 26.05 -5.26 -2.19
CA TYR A 8 27.13 -5.22 -1.22
C TYR A 8 26.80 -4.39 0.04
N LYS A 9 25.61 -3.81 0.12
CA LYS A 9 25.17 -2.88 1.20
C LYS A 9 26.18 -1.75 1.44
N LYS A 10 26.85 -1.31 0.37
CA LYS A 10 27.91 -0.30 0.43
C LYS A 10 27.55 0.87 -0.49
N PHE A 11 27.02 1.90 0.11
CA PHE A 11 26.65 3.15 -0.58
C PHE A 11 27.87 4.09 -0.57
N SER A 12 28.76 3.91 -1.54
CA SER A 12 29.97 4.74 -1.70
C SER A 12 29.76 5.94 -2.63
N SER A 13 28.64 5.97 -3.34
CA SER A 13 28.22 7.05 -4.23
C SER A 13 27.53 8.20 -3.44
N ASN A 14 27.37 9.36 -4.09
CA ASN A 14 26.62 10.45 -3.50
C ASN A 14 25.13 10.07 -3.31
N TYR A 15 24.44 10.80 -2.44
CA TYR A 15 23.03 10.56 -2.07
C TYR A 15 22.10 10.39 -3.29
N SER A 16 22.28 11.24 -4.32
CA SER A 16 21.44 11.21 -5.52
C SER A 16 21.63 9.94 -6.35
N ALA A 17 22.87 9.49 -6.51
CA ALA A 17 23.18 8.25 -7.24
C ALA A 17 22.68 7.02 -6.49
N SER A 18 22.87 6.95 -5.17
CA SER A 18 22.34 5.88 -4.34
C SER A 18 20.80 5.82 -4.37
N ARG A 19 20.15 6.98 -4.34
CA ARG A 19 18.69 7.07 -4.49
C ARG A 19 18.22 6.57 -5.86
N GLY A 20 18.94 6.92 -6.93
CA GLY A 20 18.67 6.43 -8.28
C GLY A 20 18.76 4.91 -8.37
N ALA A 21 19.84 4.33 -7.85
CA ALA A 21 20.04 2.89 -7.81
C ALA A 21 18.95 2.14 -7.01
N LEU A 22 18.56 2.68 -5.85
CA LEU A 22 17.46 2.13 -5.05
C LEU A 22 16.12 2.19 -5.79
N ASN A 23 15.83 3.30 -6.48
CA ASN A 23 14.59 3.43 -7.25
C ASN A 23 14.52 2.41 -8.40
N GLU A 24 15.61 2.20 -9.12
CA GLU A 24 15.67 1.21 -10.20
C GLU A 24 15.53 -0.23 -9.66
N PHE A 25 16.16 -0.52 -8.52
CA PHE A 25 16.00 -1.81 -7.85
C PHE A 25 14.52 -2.04 -7.44
N TRP A 26 13.86 -1.05 -6.85
CA TRP A 26 12.45 -1.17 -6.47
C TRP A 26 11.53 -1.32 -7.68
N ARG A 27 11.85 -0.67 -8.81
CA ARG A 27 11.13 -0.85 -10.06
C ARG A 27 11.22 -2.29 -10.55
N THR A 28 12.42 -2.87 -10.54
CA THR A 28 12.63 -4.27 -10.88
C THR A 28 11.87 -5.22 -9.93
N CYS A 29 11.92 -4.95 -8.62
CA CYS A 29 11.14 -5.70 -7.63
C CYS A 29 9.63 -5.60 -7.88
N GLY A 30 9.14 -4.44 -8.32
CA GLY A 30 7.74 -4.25 -8.71
C GLY A 30 7.33 -5.20 -9.83
N VAL A 31 8.07 -5.21 -10.93
CA VAL A 31 7.80 -6.09 -12.08
C VAL A 31 7.80 -7.57 -11.68
N LEU A 32 8.80 -8.01 -10.89
CA LEU A 32 8.87 -9.39 -10.41
C LEU A 32 7.70 -9.75 -9.49
N ARG A 33 7.28 -8.81 -8.65
CA ARG A 33 6.13 -8.97 -7.75
C ARG A 33 4.83 -9.10 -8.53
N ASP A 34 4.63 -8.25 -9.53
CA ASP A 34 3.43 -8.28 -10.36
C ASP A 34 3.34 -9.60 -11.14
N SER A 35 4.45 -10.08 -11.70
CA SER A 35 4.53 -11.40 -12.33
C SER A 35 4.22 -12.52 -11.35
N PHE A 36 4.82 -12.51 -10.15
CA PHE A 36 4.54 -13.51 -9.12
C PHE A 36 3.07 -13.50 -8.67
N ALA A 37 2.49 -12.30 -8.52
CA ALA A 37 1.09 -12.16 -8.16
C ALA A 37 0.17 -12.73 -9.25
N ALA A 38 0.45 -12.43 -10.52
CA ALA A 38 -0.35 -12.90 -11.67
C ALA A 38 -0.20 -14.41 -11.90
N ASP A 39 1.03 -14.93 -11.83
CA ASP A 39 1.34 -16.31 -12.24
C ASP A 39 1.10 -17.32 -11.11
N PHE A 40 1.17 -16.89 -9.85
CA PHE A 40 1.05 -17.78 -8.71
C PHE A 40 -0.07 -17.37 -7.73
N CYS A 41 -0.03 -16.12 -7.19
CA CYS A 41 -0.94 -15.75 -6.11
C CYS A 41 -2.39 -15.72 -6.56
N GLN A 42 -2.67 -15.11 -7.70
CA GLN A 42 -4.03 -14.99 -8.24
C GLN A 42 -4.64 -16.35 -8.59
N PRO A 43 -3.99 -17.24 -9.35
CA PRO A 43 -4.53 -18.56 -9.63
C PRO A 43 -4.73 -19.44 -8.38
N ALA A 44 -3.82 -19.36 -7.41
CA ALA A 44 -3.96 -20.08 -6.16
C ALA A 44 -5.17 -19.58 -5.35
N TYR A 45 -5.35 -18.26 -5.28
CA TYR A 45 -6.49 -17.64 -4.62
C TYR A 45 -7.82 -18.00 -5.29
N GLU A 46 -7.89 -17.96 -6.62
CA GLU A 46 -9.10 -18.32 -7.37
C GLU A 46 -9.53 -19.75 -7.12
N LYS A 47 -8.60 -20.70 -7.10
CA LYS A 47 -8.88 -22.10 -6.76
C LYS A 47 -9.38 -22.26 -5.32
N TRP A 48 -8.71 -21.61 -4.39
CA TRP A 48 -9.11 -21.62 -2.98
C TRP A 48 -10.49 -21.00 -2.79
N PHE A 49 -10.77 -19.87 -3.46
CA PHE A 49 -12.06 -19.18 -3.36
C PHE A 49 -13.20 -20.04 -3.90
N ALA A 50 -13.03 -20.62 -5.09
CA ALA A 50 -14.00 -21.52 -5.69
C ALA A 50 -14.31 -22.73 -4.79
N GLU A 51 -13.28 -23.32 -4.18
CA GLU A 51 -13.46 -24.42 -3.23
C GLU A 51 -14.20 -23.96 -1.96
N ALA A 52 -13.90 -22.78 -1.45
CA ALA A 52 -14.57 -22.22 -0.28
C ALA A 52 -16.06 -21.96 -0.53
N VAL A 53 -16.40 -21.48 -1.72
CA VAL A 53 -17.81 -21.31 -2.16
C VAL A 53 -18.49 -22.68 -2.30
N ALA A 54 -17.86 -23.64 -2.98
CA ALA A 54 -18.41 -24.98 -3.19
C ALA A 54 -18.67 -25.72 -1.86
N ARG A 55 -17.84 -25.47 -0.85
CA ARG A 55 -18.00 -26.01 0.51
C ARG A 55 -18.96 -25.21 1.40
N GLY A 56 -19.58 -24.16 0.89
CA GLY A 56 -20.51 -23.32 1.64
C GLY A 56 -19.85 -22.43 2.71
N ARG A 57 -18.51 -22.27 2.70
CA ARG A 57 -17.79 -21.39 3.62
C ARG A 57 -17.95 -19.92 3.29
N ILE A 58 -18.14 -19.63 1.99
CA ILE A 58 -18.36 -18.28 1.46
C ILE A 58 -19.68 -18.28 0.72
N ASN A 59 -20.56 -17.34 1.06
CA ASN A 59 -21.79 -17.14 0.33
C ASN A 59 -21.54 -16.20 -0.85
N ALA A 60 -21.57 -16.73 -2.07
CA ALA A 60 -21.34 -15.98 -3.32
C ALA A 60 -22.42 -16.37 -4.37
N PRO A 61 -23.62 -15.80 -4.27
CA PRO A 61 -24.71 -16.09 -5.21
C PRO A 61 -24.30 -15.83 -6.65
N GLY A 62 -24.62 -16.78 -7.56
CA GLY A 62 -24.29 -16.68 -8.98
C GLY A 62 -22.83 -16.98 -9.34
N PHE A 63 -21.99 -17.37 -8.38
CA PHE A 63 -20.57 -17.62 -8.62
C PHE A 63 -20.30 -18.71 -9.66
N PHE A 64 -21.07 -19.78 -9.67
CA PHE A 64 -20.92 -20.88 -10.62
C PHE A 64 -21.78 -20.73 -11.88
N ASP A 65 -22.72 -19.78 -11.87
CA ASP A 65 -23.67 -19.60 -12.96
C ASP A 65 -23.18 -18.57 -14.00
N ASP A 66 -22.38 -17.58 -13.57
CA ASP A 66 -21.89 -16.50 -14.40
C ASP A 66 -20.41 -16.22 -14.15
N GLN A 67 -19.60 -16.34 -15.20
CA GLN A 67 -18.17 -16.09 -15.14
C GLN A 67 -17.82 -14.62 -14.80
N ALA A 68 -18.63 -13.65 -15.20
CA ALA A 68 -18.41 -12.25 -14.86
C ALA A 68 -18.64 -12.01 -13.37
N VAL A 69 -19.67 -12.64 -12.80
CA VAL A 69 -19.95 -12.63 -11.36
C VAL A 69 -18.82 -13.31 -10.59
N ALA A 70 -18.34 -14.46 -11.04
CA ALA A 70 -17.21 -15.15 -10.43
C ALA A 70 -15.94 -14.27 -10.39
N LYS A 71 -15.60 -13.62 -11.51
CA LYS A 71 -14.46 -12.69 -11.58
C LYS A 71 -14.62 -11.50 -10.64
N ALA A 72 -15.83 -10.96 -10.50
CA ALA A 72 -16.09 -9.86 -9.58
C ALA A 72 -15.86 -10.25 -8.11
N TYR A 73 -16.26 -11.46 -7.71
CA TYR A 73 -15.98 -11.99 -6.37
C TYR A 73 -14.51 -12.26 -6.12
N MET A 74 -13.80 -12.75 -7.12
CA MET A 74 -12.38 -13.09 -7.02
C MET A 74 -11.45 -11.90 -7.25
N GLY A 75 -11.96 -10.71 -7.55
CA GLY A 75 -11.17 -9.49 -7.71
C GLY A 75 -10.46 -9.14 -6.40
N CYS A 76 -9.14 -9.08 -6.44
CA CYS A 76 -8.32 -8.69 -5.29
C CYS A 76 -7.09 -7.89 -5.74
N THR A 77 -6.45 -7.20 -4.80
CA THR A 77 -5.22 -6.45 -5.02
C THR A 77 -4.09 -7.06 -4.19
N TRP A 78 -2.98 -7.37 -4.85
CA TRP A 78 -1.79 -7.94 -4.22
C TRP A 78 -0.80 -6.85 -3.88
N ASN A 79 -0.62 -6.58 -2.58
CA ASN A 79 0.32 -5.60 -2.08
C ASN A 79 1.52 -6.31 -1.44
N GLY A 80 2.72 -5.90 -1.81
CA GLY A 80 3.95 -6.40 -1.21
C GLY A 80 4.49 -5.42 -0.16
N PRO A 81 5.68 -5.71 0.41
CA PRO A 81 6.34 -4.81 1.34
C PRO A 81 6.52 -3.41 0.74
N ALA A 82 6.31 -2.40 1.56
CA ALA A 82 6.48 -1.01 1.18
C ALA A 82 7.95 -0.68 0.92
N ARG A 83 8.17 0.30 0.06
CA ARG A 83 9.50 0.86 -0.17
C ARG A 83 9.93 1.66 1.06
N THR A 84 11.19 1.50 1.49
CA THR A 84 11.76 2.33 2.55
C THR A 84 11.92 3.77 2.07
N ASN A 85 11.33 4.71 2.76
CA ASN A 85 11.38 6.12 2.45
C ASN A 85 12.64 6.75 3.06
N LEU A 86 13.41 7.48 2.25
CA LEU A 86 14.59 8.22 2.71
C LEU A 86 14.22 9.60 3.30
N ASP A 87 13.10 10.17 2.83
CA ASP A 87 12.57 11.45 3.31
C ASP A 87 11.04 11.32 3.40
N ALA A 88 10.57 10.87 4.56
CA ALA A 88 9.16 10.57 4.77
C ALA A 88 8.26 11.81 4.63
N LYS A 89 8.73 13.00 5.07
CA LYS A 89 7.94 14.25 4.98
C LYS A 89 7.65 14.61 3.53
N LYS A 90 8.70 14.73 2.70
CA LYS A 90 8.55 15.08 1.28
C LYS A 90 7.74 14.06 0.49
N GLU A 91 7.83 12.78 0.84
CA GLU A 91 7.05 11.74 0.16
C GLU A 91 5.57 11.80 0.53
N ILE A 92 5.25 12.11 1.80
CA ILE A 92 3.85 12.33 2.22
C ILE A 92 3.28 13.58 1.53
N GLU A 93 4.02 14.68 1.48
CA GLU A 93 3.60 15.90 0.76
C GLU A 93 3.35 15.63 -0.72
N ALA A 94 4.24 14.90 -1.38
CA ALA A 94 4.07 14.51 -2.77
C ALA A 94 2.85 13.59 -2.97
N ALA A 95 2.59 12.66 -2.05
CA ALA A 95 1.42 11.79 -2.08
C ALA A 95 0.11 12.60 -1.96
N ILE A 96 0.07 13.55 -1.01
CA ILE A 96 -1.07 14.46 -0.85
C ILE A 96 -1.35 15.23 -2.14
N LEU A 97 -0.31 15.80 -2.76
CA LEU A 97 -0.45 16.52 -4.02
C LEU A 97 -0.96 15.62 -5.15
N ARG A 98 -0.47 14.39 -5.30
CA ARG A 98 -0.95 13.45 -6.32
C ARG A 98 -2.43 13.13 -6.14
N VAL A 99 -2.87 12.92 -4.90
CA VAL A 99 -4.29 12.66 -4.60
C VAL A 99 -5.14 13.90 -4.89
N GLN A 100 -4.71 15.08 -4.46
CA GLN A 100 -5.42 16.35 -4.71
C GLN A 100 -5.57 16.66 -6.20
N GLN A 101 -4.56 16.33 -7.01
CA GLN A 101 -4.59 16.53 -8.46
C GLN A 101 -5.29 15.39 -9.23
N GLY A 102 -5.83 14.38 -8.53
CA GLY A 102 -6.49 13.23 -9.15
C GLY A 102 -5.57 12.26 -9.89
N ILE A 103 -4.25 12.39 -9.70
CA ILE A 103 -3.25 11.50 -10.33
C ILE A 103 -3.24 10.12 -9.65
N SER A 104 -3.56 10.08 -8.35
CA SER A 104 -3.56 8.87 -7.53
C SER A 104 -4.76 8.88 -6.58
N THR A 105 -4.94 7.80 -5.83
CA THR A 105 -5.97 7.68 -4.79
C THR A 105 -5.33 7.39 -3.43
N ASN A 106 -6.05 7.74 -2.34
CA ASN A 106 -5.60 7.41 -0.98
C ASN A 106 -5.33 5.90 -0.81
N GLU A 107 -6.11 5.05 -1.49
CA GLU A 107 -5.94 3.60 -1.44
C GLU A 107 -4.61 3.17 -2.08
N GLN A 108 -4.29 3.73 -3.25
CA GLN A 108 -3.03 3.47 -3.96
C GLN A 108 -1.81 3.99 -3.18
N GLU A 109 -1.88 5.24 -2.69
CA GLU A 109 -0.77 5.83 -1.91
C GLU A 109 -0.53 5.05 -0.61
N THR A 110 -1.60 4.67 0.11
CA THR A 110 -1.47 3.84 1.33
C THR A 110 -0.82 2.50 1.03
N ALA A 111 -1.27 1.83 -0.03
CA ALA A 111 -0.70 0.53 -0.43
C ALA A 111 0.78 0.65 -0.81
N GLN A 112 1.16 1.69 -1.56
CA GLN A 112 2.55 1.91 -2.00
C GLN A 112 3.48 2.33 -0.85
N MET A 113 3.00 3.20 0.06
CA MET A 113 3.83 3.73 1.15
C MET A 113 3.99 2.77 2.32
N THR A 114 2.94 2.02 2.66
CA THR A 114 2.92 1.21 3.88
C THR A 114 2.62 -0.27 3.63
N GLY A 115 2.18 -0.64 2.44
CA GLY A 115 1.63 -1.97 2.15
C GLY A 115 0.26 -2.20 2.79
N GLY A 116 -0.32 -1.17 3.43
CA GLY A 116 -1.56 -1.24 4.19
C GLY A 116 -2.82 -1.10 3.33
N ASN A 117 -3.97 -1.15 4.01
CA ASN A 117 -5.29 -0.97 3.41
C ASN A 117 -5.93 0.30 3.93
N TRP A 118 -6.14 1.30 3.06
CA TRP A 118 -6.71 2.59 3.41
C TRP A 118 -8.08 2.49 4.09
N ARG A 119 -8.96 1.60 3.59
CA ARG A 119 -10.30 1.43 4.15
C ARG A 119 -10.26 0.84 5.57
N ALA A 120 -9.31 -0.06 5.83
CA ALA A 120 -9.08 -0.59 7.18
C ALA A 120 -8.55 0.52 8.10
N ASN A 121 -7.60 1.32 7.62
CA ASN A 121 -7.05 2.45 8.36
C ASN A 121 -8.14 3.47 8.71
N MET A 122 -9.05 3.78 7.77
CA MET A 122 -10.15 4.72 8.02
C MET A 122 -11.16 4.21 9.06
N ARG A 123 -11.46 2.90 9.05
CA ARG A 123 -12.33 2.31 10.09
C ARG A 123 -11.66 2.36 11.46
N GLN A 124 -10.37 2.04 11.50
CA GLN A 124 -9.60 2.10 12.74
C GLN A 124 -9.52 3.53 13.27
N ARG A 125 -9.18 4.50 12.42
CA ARG A 125 -9.11 5.93 12.77
C ARG A 125 -10.44 6.45 13.30
N LYS A 126 -11.57 6.06 12.70
CA LYS A 126 -12.90 6.42 13.22
C LYS A 126 -13.07 5.93 14.66
N SER A 127 -12.76 4.66 14.94
CA SER A 127 -12.85 4.10 16.29
C SER A 127 -11.92 4.81 17.30
N GLU A 128 -10.73 5.17 16.87
CA GLU A 128 -9.76 5.91 17.70
C GLU A 128 -10.27 7.32 18.02
N MET A 129 -10.80 8.03 17.02
CA MET A 129 -11.39 9.37 17.24
C MET A 129 -12.59 9.35 18.17
N GLU A 130 -13.46 8.33 18.10
CA GLU A 130 -14.58 8.16 19.02
C GLU A 130 -14.09 7.98 20.46
N LYS A 131 -13.08 7.11 20.66
CA LYS A 131 -12.46 6.90 21.97
C LYS A 131 -11.75 8.16 22.50
N MET A 132 -11.06 8.89 21.63
CA MET A 132 -10.39 10.14 22.00
C MET A 132 -11.41 11.19 22.49
N LYS A 133 -12.56 11.30 21.81
CA LYS A 133 -13.65 12.18 22.23
C LYS A 133 -14.22 11.78 23.59
N GLU A 134 -14.39 10.47 23.85
CA GLU A 134 -14.89 9.96 25.12
C GLU A 134 -13.99 10.33 26.31
N VAL A 135 -12.67 10.37 26.10
CA VAL A 135 -11.68 10.75 27.14
C VAL A 135 -11.31 12.24 27.13
N GLY A 136 -11.99 13.06 26.31
CA GLY A 136 -11.77 14.51 26.26
C GLY A 136 -10.52 14.95 25.51
N LEU A 137 -9.89 14.06 24.70
CA LEU A 137 -8.77 14.40 23.82
C LEU A 137 -9.30 14.89 22.48
N ASN A 138 -8.94 16.10 22.07
CA ASN A 138 -9.26 16.65 20.74
C ASN A 138 -8.09 16.44 19.78
N GLU A 139 -8.38 16.35 18.48
CA GLU A 139 -7.37 16.16 17.40
C GLU A 139 -6.25 17.20 17.42
N GLN A 140 -6.52 18.41 17.86
CA GLN A 140 -5.57 19.52 17.96
C GLN A 140 -4.50 19.37 19.05
N THR A 141 -4.64 18.40 19.96
CA THR A 141 -3.68 18.20 21.05
C THR A 141 -2.50 17.32 20.69
N GLN A 142 -2.48 16.70 19.49
CA GLN A 142 -1.48 15.70 19.13
C GLN A 142 -0.26 16.21 18.38
N PHE A 143 -0.36 17.36 17.75
CA PHE A 143 0.78 17.96 17.02
C PHE A 143 0.83 19.46 17.32
N PRO A 144 1.66 19.89 18.26
CA PRO A 144 1.97 21.33 18.39
C PRO A 144 2.60 21.78 17.07
N ASP A 145 2.12 22.90 16.55
CA ASP A 145 2.74 23.55 15.41
C ASP A 145 4.24 23.73 15.69
N GLU A 146 5.10 23.27 14.79
CA GLU A 146 6.54 23.55 14.88
C GLU A 146 6.68 25.07 14.93
N PRO A 147 7.51 25.63 15.84
CA PRO A 147 7.76 27.07 15.87
C PRO A 147 8.30 27.48 14.49
N GLU A 148 7.69 28.49 13.88
CA GLU A 148 8.21 29.13 12.68
C GLU A 148 9.65 29.57 13.01
N ASP A 149 10.63 28.98 12.31
CA ASP A 149 12.01 29.45 12.37
C ASP A 149 12.04 30.87 11.79
N ASP A 150 12.04 31.86 12.65
CA ASP A 150 12.33 33.24 12.31
C ASP A 150 13.70 33.33 11.63
N LYS A 151 13.67 33.61 10.34
CA LYS A 151 14.85 34.00 9.55
C LYS A 151 15.02 35.50 9.52
#